data_97878b7637abad07243c7793a90d3cba
#
_entry.id   97878b7637abad07243c7793a90d3cba
#
_cell.length_a   1.000
_cell.length_b   1.000
_cell.length_c   1.000
_cell.angle_alpha   90.00
_cell.angle_beta   90.00
_cell.angle_gamma   90.00
#
_symmetry.space_group_name_H-M   'P 1'
#
loop_
_entity.id
_entity.type
_entity.pdbx_description
1 polymer ?
#
loop_
_entity_poly.entity_id
_entity_poly.type
_entity_poly.pdbx_seq_one_letter_code
_entity_poly.pdbx_strand_id
1 'polypeptide(L)'
;MRSRGEARGDHSYAAPTPRGRIQMVEMSKASQLRALLDSPRLEFLMEAHNGLSARIVEEAGFKGIWASGLAISAQFGVRDNNEASWTQVVEMLEFMTDVTSIPILLDGDTGYGNFNSMRRLVRKLEQRGVAGVCIEDKLFPKTNSFLAGERQPLADVDEFCGKIKAGKDSQMDPGFCIVARVEALIAGWALDEALRRAGAYHQAGADAILIHSKSSRPDQILAFAQEWAGRAPLVIVPTRYYSTPVDVFRRAGIRIVIWANHMIRAACAAMQGIAREIHDRESVVNVEDRIAPVDEIFRLQGAEELLTAEGRYCAPARQGRAVILAASRGEELLSLTAGRPKVMLPIAGKPLLRRLVDEFNRQSIHDVTVVAGYCAEAIDVAGIKVVVNADYAHTGELSSLACAEGAFGDDLVIAYGDLLFRSYVLRDLLDSSGELVAVVDSALPGGPLSGNPDYAHCTAPDDRSLFGRDVHLLHVFSRGETGSAPQHGRWIGLLRVRGEGRRWLSEALGELKARADFPRLGVPDLLNHLIGQGRRIRVLYIHGHWLDVNALEDVDRAGHFAQGSG
;
A
#
# COMPACT_ATOMS: atom_id res chain seq x y z
N MET A 1 -4.19 -78.41 -23.20
CA MET A 1 -4.90 -78.25 -21.93
C MET A 1 -4.95 -76.78 -21.61
N ARG A 2 -6.15 -76.29 -21.35
CA ARG A 2 -6.56 -74.90 -21.24
C ARG A 2 -6.04 -74.23 -19.96
N SER A 3 -5.64 -72.97 -20.00
CA SER A 3 -5.78 -72.08 -18.84
C SER A 3 -6.13 -70.65 -19.34
N ARG A 4 -7.22 -70.16 -18.78
CA ARG A 4 -7.83 -68.85 -19.07
C ARG A 4 -6.99 -67.74 -18.42
N GLY A 5 -6.71 -66.67 -19.19
CA GLY A 5 -6.17 -65.40 -18.68
C GLY A 5 -7.29 -64.37 -18.56
N GLU A 6 -7.45 -63.83 -17.36
CA GLU A 6 -8.39 -62.76 -17.06
C GLU A 6 -7.86 -61.43 -17.57
N ALA A 7 -8.69 -60.73 -18.33
CA ALA A 7 -8.43 -59.35 -18.79
C ALA A 7 -8.72 -58.37 -17.61
N ARG A 8 -7.69 -57.64 -17.17
CA ARG A 8 -7.86 -56.44 -16.33
C ARG A 8 -8.11 -55.22 -17.24
N GLY A 9 -9.28 -54.64 -17.06
CA GLY A 9 -9.62 -53.38 -17.75
C GLY A 9 -8.81 -52.22 -17.21
N ASP A 10 -8.09 -51.58 -18.11
CA ASP A 10 -7.33 -50.37 -17.89
C ASP A 10 -8.26 -49.16 -18.08
N HIS A 11 -8.71 -48.57 -16.96
CA HIS A 11 -9.43 -47.29 -16.96
C HIS A 11 -8.42 -46.16 -16.89
N SER A 12 -7.88 -45.77 -18.07
CA SER A 12 -7.13 -44.53 -18.18
C SER A 12 -8.09 -43.33 -18.11
N TYR A 13 -8.07 -42.65 -16.97
CA TYR A 13 -8.64 -41.31 -16.86
C TYR A 13 -7.81 -40.33 -17.70
N ALA A 14 -8.31 -39.97 -18.87
CA ALA A 14 -7.78 -38.85 -19.63
C ALA A 14 -8.08 -37.56 -18.90
N ALA A 15 -7.02 -36.90 -18.42
CA ALA A 15 -7.11 -35.54 -17.86
C ALA A 15 -7.57 -34.57 -18.99
N PRO A 16 -8.47 -33.62 -18.69
CA PRO A 16 -8.88 -32.63 -19.66
C PRO A 16 -7.70 -31.74 -20.06
N THR A 17 -7.38 -31.70 -21.34
CA THR A 17 -6.43 -30.76 -21.94
C THR A 17 -6.81 -29.33 -21.56
N PRO A 18 -5.89 -28.50 -21.06
CA PRO A 18 -6.18 -27.09 -20.77
C PRO A 18 -6.49 -26.38 -22.08
N ARG A 19 -7.70 -25.83 -22.20
CA ARG A 19 -8.09 -24.92 -23.27
C ARG A 19 -7.05 -23.82 -23.37
N GLY A 20 -6.47 -23.65 -24.56
CA GLY A 20 -5.43 -22.67 -24.83
C GLY A 20 -5.87 -21.27 -24.37
N ARG A 21 -5.24 -20.78 -23.33
CA ARG A 21 -5.16 -19.34 -23.08
C ARG A 21 -4.42 -18.77 -24.30
N ILE A 22 -5.08 -17.95 -25.09
CA ILE A 22 -4.41 -17.02 -25.99
C ILE A 22 -3.61 -16.12 -25.06
N GLN A 23 -2.31 -16.43 -24.88
CA GLN A 23 -1.37 -15.49 -24.30
C GLN A 23 -1.34 -14.31 -25.27
N MET A 24 -1.98 -13.20 -24.93
CA MET A 24 -1.63 -11.92 -25.53
C MET A 24 -0.14 -11.74 -25.26
N VAL A 25 0.67 -11.74 -26.31
CA VAL A 25 2.10 -11.46 -26.21
C VAL A 25 2.20 -10.03 -25.72
N GLU A 26 2.50 -9.87 -24.44
CA GLU A 26 2.71 -8.57 -23.84
C GLU A 26 3.91 -7.92 -24.53
N MET A 27 3.73 -6.73 -25.07
CA MET A 27 4.81 -6.02 -25.78
C MET A 27 5.98 -5.80 -24.82
N SER A 28 7.20 -6.14 -25.26
CA SER A 28 8.40 -5.86 -24.45
C SER A 28 8.49 -4.36 -24.13
N LYS A 29 9.07 -4.01 -22.99
CA LYS A 29 9.29 -2.59 -22.62
C LYS A 29 10.07 -1.84 -23.69
N ALA A 30 11.00 -2.49 -24.36
CA ALA A 30 11.74 -1.95 -25.50
C ALA A 30 10.79 -1.59 -26.66
N SER A 31 9.89 -2.52 -27.04
CA SER A 31 8.89 -2.27 -28.07
C SER A 31 7.90 -1.17 -27.69
N GLN A 32 7.55 -1.05 -26.40
CA GLN A 32 6.72 0.05 -25.91
C GLN A 32 7.42 1.41 -26.06
N LEU A 33 8.72 1.53 -25.71
CA LEU A 33 9.48 2.77 -25.90
C LEU A 33 9.56 3.15 -27.39
N ARG A 34 9.82 2.19 -28.25
CA ARG A 34 9.81 2.39 -29.70
C ARG A 34 8.48 2.93 -30.18
N ALA A 35 7.38 2.34 -29.70
CA ALA A 35 6.03 2.83 -30.06
C ALA A 35 5.79 4.28 -29.58
N LEU A 36 6.37 4.71 -28.44
CA LEU A 36 6.31 6.11 -28.02
C LEU A 36 7.11 7.04 -28.94
N LEU A 37 8.31 6.61 -29.38
CA LEU A 37 9.13 7.37 -30.33
C LEU A 37 8.45 7.48 -31.71
N ASP A 38 7.78 6.45 -32.15
CA ASP A 38 7.07 6.38 -33.44
C ASP A 38 5.65 6.95 -33.38
N SER A 39 5.16 7.31 -32.16
CA SER A 39 3.82 7.85 -31.98
C SER A 39 3.58 9.11 -32.83
N PRO A 40 2.43 9.23 -33.51
CA PRO A 40 2.06 10.47 -34.21
C PRO A 40 1.69 11.61 -33.23
N ARG A 41 1.58 11.32 -31.93
CA ARG A 41 1.25 12.28 -30.88
C ARG A 41 2.51 12.67 -30.12
N LEU A 42 2.45 13.83 -29.46
CA LEU A 42 3.47 14.22 -28.48
C LEU A 42 3.29 13.36 -27.22
N GLU A 43 4.32 12.61 -26.88
CA GLU A 43 4.35 11.76 -25.68
C GLU A 43 5.24 12.37 -24.58
N PHE A 44 5.09 11.87 -23.35
CA PHE A 44 5.77 12.44 -22.19
C PHE A 44 6.46 11.34 -21.39
N LEU A 45 7.73 11.57 -21.04
CA LEU A 45 8.43 10.78 -20.03
C LEU A 45 8.61 11.62 -18.77
N MET A 46 8.35 11.00 -17.62
CA MET A 46 8.55 11.63 -16.32
C MET A 46 9.79 11.07 -15.65
N GLU A 47 10.54 11.94 -14.98
CA GLU A 47 11.71 11.56 -14.20
C GLU A 47 11.33 10.61 -13.06
N ALA A 48 12.14 9.55 -12.91
CA ALA A 48 12.23 8.75 -11.71
C ALA A 48 13.69 8.36 -11.43
N HIS A 49 13.98 8.02 -10.18
CA HIS A 49 15.36 7.79 -9.72
C HIS A 49 15.51 6.57 -8.79
N ASN A 50 14.40 5.92 -8.43
CA ASN A 50 14.36 4.68 -7.65
C ASN A 50 13.02 3.97 -7.87
N GLY A 51 12.85 2.76 -7.29
CA GLY A 51 11.63 1.98 -7.44
C GLY A 51 10.37 2.71 -6.95
N LEU A 52 10.45 3.42 -5.84
CA LEU A 52 9.31 4.16 -5.29
C LEU A 52 8.85 5.27 -6.25
N SER A 53 9.77 6.12 -6.71
CA SER A 53 9.44 7.20 -7.65
C SER A 53 8.97 6.65 -9.01
N ALA A 54 9.51 5.50 -9.45
CA ALA A 54 9.09 4.85 -10.69
C ALA A 54 7.63 4.37 -10.61
N ARG A 55 7.23 3.73 -9.51
CA ARG A 55 5.85 3.32 -9.28
C ARG A 55 4.89 4.52 -9.22
N ILE A 56 5.24 5.57 -8.50
CA ILE A 56 4.44 6.80 -8.44
C ILE A 56 4.23 7.42 -9.83
N VAL A 57 5.27 7.43 -10.67
CA VAL A 57 5.19 7.94 -12.04
C VAL A 57 4.23 7.10 -12.89
N GLU A 58 4.29 5.79 -12.80
CA GLU A 58 3.37 4.89 -13.51
C GLU A 58 1.92 5.07 -13.02
N GLU A 59 1.68 5.11 -11.72
CA GLU A 59 0.35 5.33 -11.12
C GLU A 59 -0.23 6.70 -11.50
N ALA A 60 0.62 7.71 -11.72
CA ALA A 60 0.21 9.01 -12.23
C ALA A 60 -0.25 9.00 -13.70
N GLY A 61 -0.10 7.85 -14.41
CA GLY A 61 -0.57 7.64 -15.78
C GLY A 61 0.46 7.99 -16.87
N PHE A 62 1.73 8.21 -16.54
CA PHE A 62 2.78 8.35 -17.54
C PHE A 62 3.01 7.01 -18.25
N LYS A 63 3.29 7.10 -19.55
CA LYS A 63 3.50 5.91 -20.40
C LYS A 63 4.97 5.49 -20.49
N GLY A 64 5.86 6.23 -19.85
CA GLY A 64 7.29 5.92 -19.83
C GLY A 64 8.04 6.79 -18.85
N ILE A 65 9.19 6.29 -18.44
CA ILE A 65 10.05 6.85 -17.40
C ILE A 65 11.36 7.36 -18.03
N TRP A 66 11.80 8.54 -17.58
CA TRP A 66 13.16 9.01 -17.73
C TRP A 66 13.94 8.70 -16.45
N ALA A 67 14.83 7.71 -16.49
CA ALA A 67 15.75 7.44 -15.38
C ALA A 67 16.89 8.46 -15.43
N SER A 68 16.73 9.54 -14.67
CA SER A 68 17.58 10.73 -14.72
C SER A 68 18.93 10.50 -14.03
N GLY A 69 20.04 10.68 -14.74
CA GLY A 69 21.39 10.60 -14.17
C GLY A 69 21.60 11.59 -13.03
N LEU A 70 21.12 12.84 -13.18
CA LEU A 70 21.13 13.85 -12.12
C LEU A 70 20.37 13.36 -10.87
N ALA A 71 19.16 12.83 -11.02
CA ALA A 71 18.32 12.45 -9.89
C ALA A 71 18.83 11.18 -9.20
N ILE A 72 19.34 10.19 -9.97
CA ILE A 72 20.01 8.99 -9.44
C ILE A 72 21.27 9.36 -8.67
N SER A 73 22.08 10.29 -9.18
CA SER A 73 23.27 10.76 -8.45
C SER A 73 22.87 11.50 -7.17
N ALA A 74 21.89 12.38 -7.24
CA ALA A 74 21.42 13.18 -6.10
C ALA A 74 20.88 12.31 -4.94
N GLN A 75 20.14 11.24 -5.22
CA GLN A 75 19.67 10.34 -4.15
C GLN A 75 20.81 9.61 -3.43
N PHE A 76 21.93 9.36 -4.10
CA PHE A 76 23.15 8.81 -3.48
C PHE A 76 23.98 9.88 -2.75
N GLY A 77 23.61 11.15 -2.84
CA GLY A 77 24.38 12.26 -2.26
C GLY A 77 25.68 12.56 -2.98
N VAL A 78 25.83 12.12 -4.25
CA VAL A 78 27.01 12.34 -5.08
C VAL A 78 26.69 13.30 -6.24
N ARG A 79 27.74 13.84 -6.86
CA ARG A 79 27.61 14.79 -7.97
C ARG A 79 27.24 14.06 -9.27
N ASP A 80 26.49 14.74 -10.12
CA ASP A 80 26.17 14.33 -11.49
C ASP A 80 27.40 14.54 -12.41
N ASN A 81 28.44 13.80 -12.16
CA ASN A 81 29.75 13.87 -12.82
C ASN A 81 30.41 12.48 -12.90
N ASN A 82 29.63 11.44 -13.14
CA ASN A 82 30.04 10.05 -13.13
C ASN A 82 30.66 9.58 -11.79
N GLU A 83 30.33 10.25 -10.67
CA GLU A 83 30.73 9.77 -9.34
C GLU A 83 29.96 8.50 -8.95
N ALA A 84 28.67 8.41 -9.30
CA ALA A 84 27.97 7.13 -9.28
C ALA A 84 28.53 6.24 -10.41
N SER A 85 28.98 5.04 -10.06
CA SER A 85 29.44 4.10 -11.07
C SER A 85 28.27 3.61 -11.93
N TRP A 86 28.56 3.27 -13.19
CA TRP A 86 27.52 2.74 -14.09
C TRP A 86 26.85 1.46 -13.52
N THR A 87 27.53 0.69 -12.67
CA THR A 87 26.99 -0.50 -12.01
C THR A 87 25.94 -0.14 -10.96
N GLN A 88 26.20 0.89 -10.15
CA GLN A 88 25.21 1.42 -9.19
C GLN A 88 23.96 1.96 -9.91
N VAL A 89 24.17 2.61 -11.06
CA VAL A 89 23.04 3.08 -11.89
C VAL A 89 22.22 1.89 -12.41
N VAL A 90 22.87 0.84 -12.93
CA VAL A 90 22.19 -0.37 -13.42
C VAL A 90 21.47 -1.12 -12.30
N GLU A 91 22.02 -1.20 -11.11
CA GLU A 91 21.35 -1.78 -9.93
C GLU A 91 20.10 -1.01 -9.57
N MET A 92 20.15 0.34 -9.59
CA MET A 92 18.96 1.17 -9.34
C MET A 92 17.86 0.97 -10.39
N LEU A 93 18.26 0.80 -11.66
CA LEU A 93 17.31 0.50 -12.73
C LEU A 93 16.60 -0.85 -12.55
N GLU A 94 17.27 -1.84 -11.98
CA GLU A 94 16.67 -3.14 -11.66
C GLU A 94 15.46 -2.95 -10.72
N PHE A 95 15.63 -2.23 -9.61
CA PHE A 95 14.52 -1.90 -8.71
C PHE A 95 13.38 -1.12 -9.40
N MET A 96 13.71 -0.25 -10.34
CA MET A 96 12.69 0.51 -11.08
C MET A 96 11.93 -0.38 -12.06
N THR A 97 12.62 -1.31 -12.75
CA THR A 97 11.99 -2.23 -13.71
C THR A 97 11.15 -3.31 -13.05
N ASP A 98 11.50 -3.74 -11.84
CA ASP A 98 10.77 -4.76 -11.09
C ASP A 98 9.37 -4.28 -10.66
N VAL A 99 9.23 -2.98 -10.39
CA VAL A 99 7.99 -2.42 -9.84
C VAL A 99 7.10 -1.72 -10.87
N THR A 100 7.51 -1.65 -12.15
CA THR A 100 6.77 -0.95 -13.21
C THR A 100 6.62 -1.81 -14.46
N SER A 101 5.54 -1.59 -15.20
CA SER A 101 5.28 -2.23 -16.50
C SER A 101 5.63 -1.32 -17.69
N ILE A 102 5.76 -0.02 -17.46
CA ILE A 102 6.07 0.98 -18.50
C ILE A 102 7.57 1.03 -18.83
N PRO A 103 7.95 1.46 -20.05
CA PRO A 103 9.33 1.49 -20.50
C PRO A 103 10.16 2.55 -19.79
N ILE A 104 11.43 2.22 -19.55
CA ILE A 104 12.43 3.13 -18.97
C ILE A 104 13.46 3.49 -20.03
N LEU A 105 13.68 4.80 -20.24
CA LEU A 105 14.79 5.37 -20.99
C LEU A 105 15.82 5.90 -20.00
N LEU A 106 17.02 5.31 -19.98
CA LEU A 106 18.12 5.74 -19.12
C LEU A 106 18.82 6.98 -19.65
N ASP A 107 19.10 7.96 -18.79
CA ASP A 107 20.15 8.97 -18.97
C ASP A 107 21.52 8.27 -18.78
N GLY A 108 22.10 7.83 -19.86
CA GLY A 108 23.34 7.03 -19.87
C GLY A 108 24.61 7.86 -19.97
N ASP A 109 24.52 9.16 -19.65
CA ASP A 109 25.66 10.08 -19.69
C ASP A 109 26.37 10.03 -21.07
N THR A 110 27.67 9.80 -21.10
CA THR A 110 28.47 9.65 -22.33
C THR A 110 28.61 8.20 -22.81
N GLY A 111 27.84 7.25 -22.22
CA GLY A 111 27.99 5.80 -22.42
C GLY A 111 29.06 5.17 -21.50
N TYR A 112 29.44 5.89 -20.43
CA TYR A 112 30.38 5.45 -19.37
C TYR A 112 31.74 4.97 -19.88
N GLY A 113 32.25 5.57 -20.93
CA GLY A 113 33.57 5.28 -21.48
C GLY A 113 33.59 5.22 -23.02
N ASN A 114 34.34 4.30 -23.58
CA ASN A 114 34.47 4.14 -25.03
C ASN A 114 33.41 3.18 -25.63
N PHE A 115 33.53 2.84 -26.92
CA PHE A 115 32.62 1.94 -27.61
C PHE A 115 32.45 0.56 -26.94
N ASN A 116 33.49 0.05 -26.30
CA ASN A 116 33.40 -1.26 -25.62
C ASN A 116 32.62 -1.19 -24.31
N SER A 117 32.73 -0.07 -23.57
CA SER A 117 31.86 0.20 -22.42
C SER A 117 30.39 0.26 -22.85
N MET A 118 30.10 0.95 -23.97
CA MET A 118 28.76 1.06 -24.53
C MET A 118 28.17 -0.31 -24.91
N ARG A 119 28.95 -1.19 -25.53
CA ARG A 119 28.54 -2.58 -25.85
C ARG A 119 28.10 -3.34 -24.60
N ARG A 120 28.86 -3.22 -23.51
CA ARG A 120 28.55 -3.88 -22.26
C ARG A 120 27.32 -3.25 -21.60
N LEU A 121 27.20 -1.93 -21.61
CA LEU A 121 26.09 -1.19 -21.06
C LEU A 121 24.77 -1.65 -21.69
N VAL A 122 24.64 -1.64 -23.02
CA VAL A 122 23.43 -2.05 -23.74
C VAL A 122 23.00 -3.46 -23.32
N ARG A 123 23.91 -4.43 -23.32
CA ARG A 123 23.61 -5.81 -22.90
C ARG A 123 23.10 -5.89 -21.45
N LYS A 124 23.66 -5.07 -20.56
CA LYS A 124 23.25 -5.06 -19.15
C LYS A 124 21.90 -4.40 -18.95
N LEU A 125 21.60 -3.35 -19.70
CA LEU A 125 20.31 -2.69 -19.68
C LEU A 125 19.18 -3.62 -20.17
N GLU A 126 19.40 -4.33 -21.30
CA GLU A 126 18.43 -5.29 -21.79
C GLU A 126 18.19 -6.44 -20.80
N GLN A 127 19.26 -6.96 -20.17
CA GLN A 127 19.15 -8.00 -19.12
C GLN A 127 18.35 -7.56 -17.90
N ARG A 128 18.22 -6.25 -17.67
CA ARG A 128 17.43 -5.63 -16.59
C ARG A 128 16.07 -5.14 -17.05
N GLY A 129 15.67 -5.42 -18.30
CA GLY A 129 14.38 -4.98 -18.85
C GLY A 129 14.27 -3.47 -19.09
N VAL A 130 15.39 -2.76 -19.17
CA VAL A 130 15.44 -1.34 -19.56
C VAL A 130 15.21 -1.22 -21.05
N ALA A 131 14.37 -0.27 -21.47
CA ALA A 131 13.89 -0.15 -22.84
C ALA A 131 14.82 0.60 -23.80
N GLY A 132 15.69 1.45 -23.26
CA GLY A 132 16.61 2.22 -24.07
C GLY A 132 17.58 3.05 -23.26
N VAL A 133 18.53 3.65 -23.92
CA VAL A 133 19.54 4.53 -23.34
C VAL A 133 19.72 5.78 -24.18
N CYS A 134 19.79 6.93 -23.50
CA CYS A 134 20.19 8.21 -24.08
C CYS A 134 21.65 8.47 -23.74
N ILE A 135 22.51 8.71 -24.73
CA ILE A 135 23.91 9.08 -24.53
C ILE A 135 24.20 10.44 -25.14
N GLU A 136 25.03 11.25 -24.47
CA GLU A 136 25.41 12.60 -24.90
C GLU A 136 26.81 12.68 -25.47
N ASP A 137 27.02 13.56 -26.44
CA ASP A 137 28.27 13.76 -27.18
C ASP A 137 29.29 14.65 -26.45
N LYS A 138 29.42 14.44 -25.13
CA LYS A 138 30.48 15.00 -24.29
C LYS A 138 31.61 13.99 -24.04
N LEU A 139 32.73 14.49 -23.56
CA LEU A 139 33.83 13.62 -23.12
C LEU A 139 33.53 13.01 -21.72
N PHE A 140 34.01 11.80 -21.52
CA PHE A 140 33.98 11.14 -20.21
C PHE A 140 35.20 11.54 -19.36
N PRO A 141 35.09 11.83 -18.05
CA PRO A 141 33.82 11.95 -17.29
C PRO A 141 33.06 13.23 -17.65
N LYS A 142 31.72 13.15 -17.65
CA LYS A 142 30.88 14.30 -17.98
C LYS A 142 30.90 15.38 -16.90
N THR A 143 30.53 16.60 -17.28
CA THR A 143 30.09 17.65 -16.36
C THR A 143 28.65 18.00 -16.65
N ASN A 144 27.83 18.26 -15.62
CA ASN A 144 26.44 18.65 -15.80
C ASN A 144 26.34 19.88 -16.71
N SER A 145 25.43 19.83 -17.70
CA SER A 145 25.25 20.84 -18.75
C SER A 145 24.95 22.25 -18.23
N PHE A 146 24.34 22.36 -17.05
CA PHE A 146 23.99 23.65 -16.43
C PHE A 146 25.09 24.23 -15.54
N LEU A 147 26.12 23.45 -15.15
CA LEU A 147 27.21 23.94 -14.31
C LEU A 147 28.40 24.51 -15.13
N ALA A 148 28.79 23.85 -16.20
CA ALA A 148 29.96 24.23 -16.97
C ALA A 148 29.88 23.83 -18.46
N GLY A 149 28.68 23.74 -19.03
CA GLY A 149 28.46 23.21 -20.38
C GLY A 149 29.30 23.84 -21.48
N GLU A 150 29.58 25.15 -21.43
CA GLU A 150 30.41 25.86 -22.42
C GLU A 150 31.90 25.52 -22.36
N ARG A 151 32.37 25.00 -21.21
CA ARG A 151 33.80 24.69 -21.02
C ARG A 151 34.10 23.23 -21.32
N GLN A 152 33.09 22.38 -21.41
CA GLN A 152 33.27 20.96 -21.64
C GLN A 152 33.40 20.70 -23.14
N PRO A 153 34.52 20.14 -23.62
CA PRO A 153 34.70 19.82 -25.02
C PRO A 153 33.70 18.72 -25.42
N LEU A 154 33.18 18.80 -26.64
CA LEU A 154 32.40 17.74 -27.24
C LEU A 154 33.32 16.63 -27.76
N ALA A 155 32.78 15.39 -27.75
CA ALA A 155 33.44 14.27 -28.36
C ALA A 155 33.61 14.45 -29.86
N ASP A 156 34.64 13.84 -30.42
CA ASP A 156 34.75 13.69 -31.86
C ASP A 156 33.51 12.99 -32.44
N VAL A 157 33.04 13.46 -33.58
CA VAL A 157 31.80 12.94 -34.18
C VAL A 157 31.91 11.48 -34.58
N ASP A 158 33.06 11.08 -35.15
CA ASP A 158 33.27 9.71 -35.60
C ASP A 158 33.42 8.75 -34.38
N GLU A 159 34.07 9.18 -33.29
CA GLU A 159 34.13 8.43 -32.06
C GLU A 159 32.73 8.21 -31.49
N PHE A 160 31.90 9.25 -31.42
CA PHE A 160 30.54 9.13 -30.91
C PHE A 160 29.64 8.28 -31.81
N CYS A 161 29.77 8.41 -33.13
CA CYS A 161 29.14 7.50 -34.10
C CYS A 161 29.57 6.05 -33.87
N GLY A 162 30.84 5.83 -33.57
CA GLY A 162 31.39 4.51 -33.23
C GLY A 162 30.73 3.91 -31.99
N LYS A 163 30.46 4.72 -30.94
CA LYS A 163 29.71 4.29 -29.75
C LYS A 163 28.27 3.89 -30.10
N ILE A 164 27.57 4.69 -30.91
CA ILE A 164 26.20 4.38 -31.35
C ILE A 164 26.16 3.05 -32.10
N LYS A 165 27.01 2.88 -33.13
CA LYS A 165 27.10 1.63 -33.90
C LYS A 165 27.39 0.44 -32.99
N ALA A 166 28.37 0.53 -32.11
CA ALA A 166 28.73 -0.53 -31.19
C ALA A 166 27.58 -0.91 -30.24
N GLY A 167 26.80 0.08 -29.81
CA GLY A 167 25.58 -0.14 -29.04
C GLY A 167 24.50 -0.87 -29.83
N LYS A 168 24.23 -0.43 -31.07
CA LYS A 168 23.25 -1.05 -31.97
C LYS A 168 23.64 -2.49 -32.31
N ASP A 169 24.90 -2.76 -32.61
CA ASP A 169 25.40 -4.10 -32.91
C ASP A 169 25.38 -5.03 -31.69
N SER A 170 25.23 -4.50 -30.49
CA SER A 170 25.24 -5.28 -29.24
C SER A 170 23.86 -5.56 -28.68
N GLN A 171 22.82 -4.88 -29.17
CA GLN A 171 21.45 -5.12 -28.74
C GLN A 171 20.95 -6.50 -29.21
N MET A 172 20.11 -7.12 -28.39
CA MET A 172 19.46 -8.41 -28.67
C MET A 172 17.97 -8.24 -29.01
N ASP A 173 17.30 -7.30 -28.35
CA ASP A 173 15.92 -6.90 -28.68
C ASP A 173 15.95 -5.80 -29.75
N PRO A 174 15.40 -6.02 -30.95
CA PRO A 174 15.36 -4.98 -31.99
C PRO A 174 14.54 -3.74 -31.59
N GLY A 175 13.68 -3.87 -30.59
CA GLY A 175 12.94 -2.76 -29.98
C GLY A 175 13.78 -1.83 -29.10
N PHE A 176 14.94 -2.27 -28.59
CA PHE A 176 15.78 -1.45 -27.73
C PHE A 176 16.22 -0.16 -28.44
N CYS A 177 16.09 0.99 -27.76
CA CYS A 177 16.32 2.30 -28.35
C CYS A 177 17.61 2.95 -27.87
N ILE A 178 18.38 3.50 -28.79
CA ILE A 178 19.52 4.39 -28.51
C ILE A 178 19.15 5.79 -28.95
N VAL A 179 19.06 6.72 -28.00
CA VAL A 179 18.79 8.14 -28.22
C VAL A 179 20.11 8.90 -28.16
N ALA A 180 20.46 9.61 -29.23
CA ALA A 180 21.66 10.44 -29.26
C ALA A 180 21.34 11.88 -28.81
N ARG A 181 21.96 12.32 -27.73
CA ARG A 181 21.80 13.68 -27.20
C ARG A 181 22.92 14.56 -27.75
N VAL A 182 22.49 15.65 -28.41
CA VAL A 182 23.35 16.66 -29.03
C VAL A 182 23.53 17.82 -28.07
N GLU A 183 24.75 18.03 -27.59
CA GLU A 183 25.10 19.10 -26.66
C GLU A 183 25.76 20.33 -27.34
N ALA A 184 25.76 20.40 -28.67
CA ALA A 184 26.37 21.50 -29.41
C ALA A 184 25.83 22.88 -29.00
N LEU A 185 24.50 23.04 -28.84
CA LEU A 185 23.90 24.30 -28.39
C LEU A 185 24.23 24.65 -26.93
N ILE A 186 24.43 23.64 -26.07
CA ILE A 186 24.89 23.80 -24.68
C ILE A 186 26.33 24.30 -24.68
N ALA A 187 27.17 23.77 -25.54
CA ALA A 187 28.57 24.16 -25.69
C ALA A 187 28.75 25.52 -26.40
N GLY A 188 27.65 26.15 -26.79
CA GLY A 188 27.68 27.49 -27.46
C GLY A 188 27.98 27.43 -28.94
N TRP A 189 27.88 26.27 -29.57
CA TRP A 189 28.10 26.09 -31.00
C TRP A 189 26.83 26.47 -31.78
N ALA A 190 26.96 26.75 -33.07
CA ALA A 190 25.87 27.18 -33.92
C ALA A 190 24.92 26.04 -34.31
N LEU A 191 23.76 26.41 -34.85
CA LEU A 191 22.69 25.49 -35.25
C LEU A 191 23.14 24.47 -36.31
N ASP A 192 23.96 24.94 -37.28
CA ASP A 192 24.49 24.08 -38.34
C ASP A 192 25.34 22.91 -37.81
N GLU A 193 26.16 23.17 -36.82
CA GLU A 193 26.94 22.09 -36.15
C GLU A 193 26.05 21.15 -35.39
N ALA A 194 25.02 21.64 -34.71
CA ALA A 194 24.05 20.77 -34.03
C ALA A 194 23.32 19.85 -35.04
N LEU A 195 22.92 20.40 -36.20
CA LEU A 195 22.31 19.64 -37.29
C LEU A 195 23.26 18.63 -37.94
N ARG A 196 24.51 19.04 -38.15
CA ARG A 196 25.56 18.16 -38.69
C ARG A 196 25.78 16.94 -37.77
N ARG A 197 25.96 17.16 -36.47
CA ARG A 197 26.11 16.08 -35.46
C ARG A 197 24.88 15.18 -35.44
N ALA A 198 23.69 15.76 -35.31
CA ALA A 198 22.45 14.98 -35.31
C ALA A 198 22.31 14.09 -36.56
N GLY A 199 22.66 14.64 -37.75
CA GLY A 199 22.65 13.89 -39.01
C GLY A 199 23.61 12.70 -38.99
N ALA A 200 24.84 12.90 -38.52
CA ALA A 200 25.84 11.83 -38.38
C ALA A 200 25.39 10.75 -37.38
N TYR A 201 24.82 11.13 -36.25
CA TYR A 201 24.35 10.20 -35.22
C TYR A 201 23.17 9.38 -35.68
N HIS A 202 22.22 10.00 -36.38
CA HIS A 202 21.12 9.26 -36.99
C HIS A 202 21.62 8.27 -38.04
N GLN A 203 22.54 8.68 -38.93
CA GLN A 203 23.16 7.78 -39.90
C GLN A 203 23.96 6.64 -39.23
N ALA A 204 24.51 6.86 -38.04
CA ALA A 204 25.18 5.85 -37.23
C ALA A 204 24.21 4.84 -36.58
N GLY A 205 22.88 5.09 -36.65
CA GLY A 205 21.84 4.18 -36.16
C GLY A 205 21.14 4.65 -34.88
N ALA A 206 21.28 5.92 -34.47
CA ALA A 206 20.48 6.44 -33.37
C ALA A 206 18.99 6.42 -33.74
N ASP A 207 18.13 5.88 -32.84
CA ASP A 207 16.69 5.74 -33.05
C ASP A 207 15.94 7.07 -32.88
N ALA A 208 16.51 8.00 -32.12
CA ALA A 208 15.99 9.35 -31.93
C ALA A 208 17.12 10.33 -31.61
N ILE A 209 16.86 11.62 -31.79
CA ILE A 209 17.76 12.72 -31.44
C ILE A 209 17.18 13.50 -30.28
N LEU A 210 17.93 13.64 -29.19
CA LEU A 210 17.62 14.56 -28.11
C LEU A 210 18.42 15.85 -28.35
N ILE A 211 17.73 16.95 -28.66
CA ILE A 211 18.36 18.27 -28.79
C ILE A 211 18.21 19.05 -27.50
N HIS A 212 19.33 19.52 -26.95
CA HIS A 212 19.38 20.20 -25.66
C HIS A 212 19.83 21.65 -25.80
N SER A 213 19.21 22.55 -25.02
CA SER A 213 19.54 23.96 -24.97
C SER A 213 19.49 24.49 -23.54
N LYS A 214 20.39 25.42 -23.23
CA LYS A 214 20.41 26.17 -21.95
C LYS A 214 19.63 27.49 -22.03
N SER A 215 19.11 27.87 -23.19
CA SER A 215 18.27 29.06 -23.37
C SER A 215 17.01 28.94 -22.50
N SER A 216 16.57 30.08 -21.95
CA SER A 216 15.26 30.17 -21.27
C SER A 216 14.09 30.30 -22.25
N ARG A 217 14.38 30.40 -23.56
CA ARG A 217 13.41 30.48 -24.64
C ARG A 217 13.55 29.27 -25.56
N PRO A 218 12.47 28.82 -26.21
CA PRO A 218 12.49 27.65 -27.08
C PRO A 218 13.08 27.90 -28.47
N ASP A 219 13.48 29.12 -28.79
CA ASP A 219 13.81 29.53 -30.16
C ASP A 219 14.85 28.63 -30.85
N GLN A 220 15.91 28.23 -30.13
CA GLN A 220 16.93 27.31 -30.65
C GLN A 220 16.37 25.91 -30.95
N ILE A 221 15.50 25.42 -30.07
CA ILE A 221 14.86 24.12 -30.24
C ILE A 221 13.90 24.11 -31.41
N LEU A 222 13.13 25.20 -31.57
CA LEU A 222 12.16 25.34 -32.66
C LEU A 222 12.87 25.50 -34.02
N ALA A 223 13.96 26.28 -34.07
CA ALA A 223 14.79 26.41 -35.27
C ALA A 223 15.42 25.07 -35.64
N PHE A 224 15.95 24.33 -34.66
CA PHE A 224 16.48 23.00 -34.91
C PHE A 224 15.39 22.04 -35.46
N ALA A 225 14.21 22.02 -34.85
CA ALA A 225 13.11 21.14 -35.26
C ALA A 225 12.65 21.45 -36.70
N GLN A 226 12.58 22.72 -37.06
CA GLN A 226 12.23 23.16 -38.40
C GLN A 226 13.24 22.64 -39.46
N GLU A 227 14.53 22.85 -39.22
CA GLU A 227 15.59 22.42 -40.15
C GLU A 227 15.81 20.89 -40.15
N TRP A 228 15.52 20.25 -39.02
CA TRP A 228 15.56 18.77 -38.90
C TRP A 228 14.51 18.10 -39.77
N ALA A 229 13.37 18.73 -39.96
CA ALA A 229 12.32 18.34 -40.89
C ALA A 229 11.85 16.85 -40.74
N GLY A 230 11.81 16.32 -39.53
CA GLY A 230 11.27 14.97 -39.25
C GLY A 230 12.14 13.80 -39.70
N ARG A 231 13.44 13.98 -39.95
CA ARG A 231 14.38 12.91 -40.37
C ARG A 231 14.44 11.73 -39.39
N ALA A 232 14.30 12.02 -38.10
CA ALA A 232 14.15 11.06 -37.01
C ALA A 232 13.33 11.67 -35.88
N PRO A 233 12.77 10.87 -34.95
CA PRO A 233 12.06 11.37 -33.78
C PRO A 233 12.90 12.35 -32.98
N LEU A 234 12.29 13.47 -32.57
CA LEU A 234 12.93 14.49 -31.71
C LEU A 234 12.45 14.38 -30.28
N VAL A 235 13.41 14.38 -29.36
CA VAL A 235 13.22 14.38 -27.91
C VAL A 235 13.75 15.70 -27.36
N ILE A 236 13.05 16.30 -26.40
CA ILE A 236 13.47 17.54 -25.75
C ILE A 236 13.35 17.48 -24.23
N VAL A 237 14.14 18.34 -23.54
CA VAL A 237 14.14 18.50 -22.08
C VAL A 237 13.92 19.98 -21.76
N PRO A 238 12.67 20.46 -21.57
CA PRO A 238 12.37 21.89 -21.44
C PRO A 238 12.61 22.45 -20.03
N THR A 239 13.62 21.97 -19.30
CA THR A 239 13.91 22.42 -17.92
C THR A 239 14.18 23.93 -17.83
N ARG A 240 14.77 24.54 -18.85
CA ARG A 240 15.08 25.97 -18.85
C ARG A 240 13.97 26.83 -19.48
N TYR A 241 13.23 26.26 -20.45
CA TYR A 241 12.14 26.96 -21.17
C TYR A 241 10.76 26.35 -20.81
N TYR A 242 10.62 26.04 -19.52
CA TYR A 242 9.43 25.36 -18.95
C TYR A 242 8.13 26.16 -19.09
N SER A 243 8.22 27.47 -19.29
CA SER A 243 7.05 28.33 -19.50
C SER A 243 6.46 28.20 -20.92
N THR A 244 7.11 27.47 -21.83
CA THR A 244 6.63 27.28 -23.19
C THR A 244 5.41 26.36 -23.20
N PRO A 245 4.27 26.79 -23.77
CA PRO A 245 3.10 25.92 -23.87
C PRO A 245 3.39 24.66 -24.67
N VAL A 246 2.89 23.51 -24.21
CA VAL A 246 3.11 22.20 -24.83
C VAL A 246 2.67 22.15 -26.30
N ASP A 247 1.63 22.90 -26.68
CA ASP A 247 1.15 22.99 -28.06
C ASP A 247 2.19 23.56 -29.04
N VAL A 248 3.12 24.34 -28.55
CA VAL A 248 4.26 24.85 -29.39
C VAL A 248 5.13 23.65 -29.80
N PHE A 249 5.45 22.76 -28.89
CA PHE A 249 6.24 21.57 -29.16
C PHE A 249 5.50 20.59 -30.06
N ARG A 250 4.17 20.44 -29.85
CA ARG A 250 3.32 19.58 -30.69
C ARG A 250 3.32 20.05 -32.14
N ARG A 251 3.17 21.39 -32.38
CA ARG A 251 3.22 21.95 -33.72
C ARG A 251 4.61 21.89 -34.36
N ALA A 252 5.66 21.88 -33.55
CA ALA A 252 7.03 21.72 -34.04
C ALA A 252 7.42 20.28 -34.37
N GLY A 253 6.51 19.32 -34.23
CA GLY A 253 6.76 17.91 -34.54
C GLY A 253 7.65 17.18 -33.55
N ILE A 254 7.79 17.70 -32.33
CA ILE A 254 8.50 17.01 -31.24
C ILE A 254 7.73 15.73 -30.90
N ARG A 255 8.44 14.63 -30.69
CA ARG A 255 7.86 13.32 -30.37
C ARG A 255 7.76 13.08 -28.88
N ILE A 256 8.82 13.38 -28.13
CA ILE A 256 8.85 13.17 -26.67
C ILE A 256 9.31 14.44 -25.97
N VAL A 257 8.60 14.79 -24.91
CA VAL A 257 9.02 15.76 -23.90
C VAL A 257 9.41 15.02 -22.62
N ILE A 258 10.59 15.27 -22.10
CA ILE A 258 11.09 14.72 -20.85
C ILE A 258 10.98 15.75 -19.72
N TRP A 259 10.22 15.43 -18.68
CA TRP A 259 10.19 16.18 -17.42
C TRP A 259 11.30 15.66 -16.48
N ALA A 260 12.51 16.20 -16.63
CA ALA A 260 13.76 15.50 -16.33
C ALA A 260 14.19 15.45 -14.84
N ASN A 261 13.63 16.29 -13.95
CA ASN A 261 14.11 16.39 -12.56
C ASN A 261 13.06 16.93 -11.56
N HIS A 262 11.79 16.81 -11.89
CA HIS A 262 10.72 17.43 -11.09
C HIS A 262 10.43 16.63 -9.81
N MET A 263 10.49 15.28 -9.87
CA MET A 263 10.22 14.44 -8.71
C MET A 263 11.29 14.59 -7.64
N ILE A 264 12.57 14.49 -8.00
CA ILE A 264 13.66 14.66 -7.03
C ILE A 264 13.66 16.07 -6.41
N ARG A 265 13.37 17.11 -7.20
CA ARG A 265 13.28 18.49 -6.69
C ARG A 265 12.10 18.67 -5.75
N ALA A 266 10.95 18.08 -6.05
CA ALA A 266 9.78 18.07 -5.18
C ALA A 266 10.08 17.34 -3.86
N ALA A 267 10.70 16.16 -3.94
CA ALA A 267 11.12 15.40 -2.78
C ALA A 267 12.10 16.19 -1.89
N CYS A 268 13.12 16.83 -2.49
CA CYS A 268 14.05 17.67 -1.74
C CYS A 268 13.35 18.83 -1.01
N ALA A 269 12.43 19.53 -1.70
CA ALA A 269 11.71 20.64 -1.10
C ALA A 269 10.83 20.19 0.07
N ALA A 270 10.10 19.07 -0.10
CA ALA A 270 9.27 18.48 0.95
C ALA A 270 10.12 18.04 2.15
N MET A 271 11.18 17.25 1.93
CA MET A 271 12.07 16.77 2.99
C MET A 271 12.70 17.94 3.77
N GLN A 272 13.19 18.97 3.08
CA GLN A 272 13.77 20.15 3.75
C GLN A 272 12.75 20.90 4.61
N GLY A 273 11.52 21.03 4.13
CA GLY A 273 10.44 21.69 4.86
C GLY A 273 10.07 20.91 6.13
N ILE A 274 9.80 19.63 5.98
CA ILE A 274 9.41 18.74 7.09
C ILE A 274 10.53 18.60 8.13
N ALA A 275 11.77 18.35 7.69
CA ALA A 275 12.90 18.21 8.62
C ALA A 275 13.13 19.47 9.46
N ARG A 276 13.03 20.65 8.85
CA ARG A 276 13.16 21.93 9.58
C ARG A 276 12.04 22.12 10.58
N GLU A 277 10.80 21.85 10.19
CA GLU A 277 9.64 22.04 11.07
C GLU A 277 9.69 21.11 12.28
N ILE A 278 10.06 19.85 12.09
CA ILE A 278 10.23 18.87 13.20
C ILE A 278 11.35 19.33 14.13
N HIS A 279 12.50 19.77 13.56
CA HIS A 279 13.62 20.27 14.35
C HIS A 279 13.24 21.50 15.20
N ASP A 280 12.57 22.48 14.59
CA ASP A 280 12.26 23.75 15.25
C ASP A 280 11.14 23.60 16.30
N ARG A 281 10.26 22.61 16.13
CA ARG A 281 9.11 22.38 17.03
C ARG A 281 9.28 21.22 17.98
N GLU A 282 10.31 20.40 17.79
CA GLU A 282 10.55 19.14 18.52
C GLU A 282 9.29 18.25 18.56
N SER A 283 8.49 18.27 17.50
CA SER A 283 7.19 17.60 17.41
C SER A 283 6.84 17.24 15.97
N VAL A 284 6.17 16.10 15.80
CA VAL A 284 5.66 15.63 14.49
C VAL A 284 4.18 15.94 14.26
N VAL A 285 3.45 16.38 15.29
CA VAL A 285 1.99 16.59 15.25
C VAL A 285 1.54 17.46 14.06
N ASN A 286 2.29 18.52 13.76
CA ASN A 286 1.92 19.47 12.70
C ASN A 286 2.33 19.01 11.29
N VAL A 287 3.03 17.90 11.17
CA VAL A 287 3.51 17.41 9.86
C VAL A 287 2.79 16.13 9.41
N GLU A 288 2.20 15.36 10.31
CA GLU A 288 1.54 14.08 10.01
C GLU A 288 0.42 14.20 8.97
N ASP A 289 -0.38 15.26 9.00
CA ASP A 289 -1.46 15.50 8.02
C ASP A 289 -0.96 15.96 6.63
N ARG A 290 0.33 16.25 6.50
CA ARG A 290 0.96 16.81 5.30
C ARG A 290 1.91 15.85 4.60
N ILE A 291 2.13 14.69 5.17
CA ILE A 291 2.98 13.63 4.61
C ILE A 291 2.16 12.40 4.27
N ALA A 292 2.70 11.54 3.43
CA ALA A 292 2.05 10.29 3.10
C ALA A 292 1.94 9.40 4.35
N PRO A 293 0.77 8.84 4.66
CA PRO A 293 0.64 7.91 5.77
C PRO A 293 1.51 6.67 5.55
N VAL A 294 1.94 6.02 6.64
CA VAL A 294 2.79 4.82 6.57
C VAL A 294 2.13 3.71 5.74
N ASP A 295 0.81 3.57 5.82
CA ASP A 295 0.05 2.60 5.02
C ASP A 295 0.21 2.82 3.51
N GLU A 296 0.35 4.07 3.06
CA GLU A 296 0.61 4.37 1.66
C GLU A 296 2.01 3.92 1.22
N ILE A 297 2.99 4.03 2.11
CA ILE A 297 4.34 3.48 1.83
C ILE A 297 4.26 1.96 1.67
N PHE A 298 3.55 1.25 2.57
CA PHE A 298 3.34 -0.19 2.47
C PHE A 298 2.59 -0.59 1.19
N ARG A 299 1.57 0.18 0.81
CA ARG A 299 0.84 -0.03 -0.46
C ARG A 299 1.77 0.08 -1.66
N LEU A 300 2.58 1.14 -1.72
CA LEU A 300 3.56 1.36 -2.80
C LEU A 300 4.65 0.27 -2.84
N GLN A 301 4.96 -0.36 -1.71
CA GLN A 301 5.88 -1.50 -1.62
C GLN A 301 5.22 -2.84 -1.99
N GLY A 302 3.91 -2.89 -2.23
CA GLY A 302 3.21 -4.12 -2.60
C GLY A 302 2.89 -5.03 -1.41
N ALA A 303 2.69 -4.49 -0.21
CA ALA A 303 2.40 -5.27 1.01
C ALA A 303 1.18 -6.20 0.86
N GLU A 304 0.18 -5.85 0.05
CA GLU A 304 -0.99 -6.69 -0.20
C GLU A 304 -0.62 -7.99 -0.94
N GLU A 305 0.32 -7.92 -1.90
CA GLU A 305 0.85 -9.11 -2.58
C GLU A 305 1.58 -10.01 -1.59
N LEU A 306 2.42 -9.43 -0.70
CA LEU A 306 3.13 -10.18 0.33
C LEU A 306 2.17 -10.92 1.26
N LEU A 307 1.11 -10.27 1.75
CA LEU A 307 0.07 -10.90 2.58
C LEU A 307 -0.62 -12.06 1.85
N THR A 308 -0.87 -11.90 0.55
CA THR A 308 -1.43 -12.96 -0.29
C THR A 308 -0.45 -14.14 -0.44
N ALA A 309 0.82 -13.84 -0.62
CA ALA A 309 1.88 -14.85 -0.73
C ALA A 309 2.09 -15.58 0.61
N GLU A 310 2.09 -14.86 1.74
CA GLU A 310 2.17 -15.45 3.09
C GLU A 310 1.02 -16.42 3.34
N GLY A 311 -0.22 -16.05 2.99
CA GLY A 311 -1.38 -16.94 3.09
C GLY A 311 -1.26 -18.20 2.24
N ARG A 312 -0.46 -18.17 1.17
CA ARG A 312 -0.23 -19.32 0.26
C ARG A 312 0.95 -20.19 0.69
N TYR A 313 2.02 -19.59 1.19
CA TYR A 313 3.32 -20.26 1.37
C TYR A 313 3.70 -20.46 2.84
N CYS A 314 3.17 -19.67 3.76
CA CYS A 314 3.38 -19.89 5.19
C CYS A 314 2.36 -20.88 5.74
N ALA A 315 2.81 -21.81 6.59
CA ALA A 315 1.88 -22.60 7.39
C ALA A 315 1.02 -21.63 8.22
N PRO A 316 -0.31 -21.85 8.33
CA PRO A 316 -1.15 -20.95 9.09
C PRO A 316 -0.58 -20.84 10.51
N ALA A 317 -0.11 -19.66 10.88
CA ALA A 317 0.09 -19.33 12.28
C ALA A 317 -1.21 -19.67 13.01
N ARG A 318 -1.14 -20.07 14.31
CA ARG A 318 -2.33 -20.39 15.12
C ARG A 318 -3.38 -19.34 14.85
N GLN A 319 -4.37 -19.67 14.03
CA GLN A 319 -5.38 -18.70 13.61
C GLN A 319 -6.30 -18.47 14.80
N GLY A 320 -6.25 -17.27 15.36
CA GLY A 320 -7.25 -16.81 16.30
C GLY A 320 -8.64 -16.86 15.65
N ARG A 321 -9.68 -17.07 16.44
CA ARG A 321 -11.07 -17.03 16.02
C ARG A 321 -11.76 -15.84 16.64
N ALA A 322 -12.79 -15.32 15.97
CA ALA A 322 -13.64 -14.29 16.54
C ALA A 322 -15.10 -14.75 16.59
N VAL A 323 -15.78 -14.41 17.69
CA VAL A 323 -17.23 -14.51 17.81
C VAL A 323 -17.78 -13.12 18.05
N ILE A 324 -18.64 -12.66 17.14
CA ILE A 324 -19.28 -11.34 17.19
C ILE A 324 -20.75 -11.52 17.60
N LEU A 325 -21.16 -10.92 18.72
CA LEU A 325 -22.53 -10.96 19.20
C LEU A 325 -23.35 -9.83 18.55
N ALA A 326 -24.23 -10.19 17.64
CA ALA A 326 -24.94 -9.26 16.75
C ALA A 326 -26.46 -9.56 16.65
N ALA A 327 -27.03 -10.19 17.67
CA ALA A 327 -28.41 -10.68 17.61
C ALA A 327 -29.47 -9.60 17.85
N SER A 328 -29.14 -8.49 18.52
CA SER A 328 -30.10 -7.46 18.93
C SER A 328 -30.56 -6.57 17.77
N ARG A 329 -31.80 -6.07 17.86
CA ARG A 329 -32.37 -5.09 16.92
C ARG A 329 -31.75 -3.71 17.07
N GLY A 330 -31.47 -3.27 18.31
CA GLY A 330 -31.11 -1.86 18.62
C GLY A 330 -32.33 -0.96 18.52
N GLU A 331 -33.28 -1.11 19.44
CA GLU A 331 -34.57 -0.41 19.41
C GLU A 331 -34.43 1.12 19.49
N GLU A 332 -33.43 1.64 20.18
CA GLU A 332 -33.14 3.08 20.31
C GLU A 332 -32.71 3.73 19.00
N LEU A 333 -32.40 2.95 17.98
CA LEU A 333 -32.07 3.41 16.62
C LEU A 333 -33.33 3.58 15.74
N LEU A 334 -34.50 3.30 16.27
CA LEU A 334 -35.82 3.57 15.69
C LEU A 334 -35.99 3.03 14.26
N SER A 335 -36.27 3.93 13.30
CA SER A 335 -36.50 3.58 11.89
C SER A 335 -35.24 3.13 11.16
N LEU A 336 -34.05 3.44 11.64
CA LEU A 336 -32.80 3.03 11.00
C LEU A 336 -32.61 1.51 11.02
N THR A 337 -33.21 0.83 12.01
CA THR A 337 -33.17 -0.63 12.13
C THR A 337 -34.47 -1.31 11.67
N ALA A 338 -35.41 -0.56 11.04
CA ALA A 338 -36.59 -1.17 10.46
C ALA A 338 -36.20 -2.01 9.21
N GLY A 339 -36.21 -3.34 9.36
CA GLY A 339 -35.89 -4.28 8.28
C GLY A 339 -34.39 -4.54 8.06
N ARG A 340 -33.53 -4.13 8.98
CA ARG A 340 -32.09 -4.52 8.99
C ARG A 340 -31.55 -4.58 10.42
N PRO A 341 -30.62 -5.49 10.73
CA PRO A 341 -30.02 -5.53 12.05
C PRO A 341 -29.10 -4.33 12.29
N LYS A 342 -28.93 -3.92 13.54
CA LYS A 342 -28.08 -2.79 13.97
C LYS A 342 -26.67 -2.83 13.34
N VAL A 343 -26.08 -3.99 13.27
CA VAL A 343 -24.72 -4.19 12.73
C VAL A 343 -24.61 -3.96 11.22
N MET A 344 -25.73 -3.89 10.50
CA MET A 344 -25.76 -3.57 9.07
C MET A 344 -26.04 -2.08 8.78
N LEU A 345 -26.05 -1.23 9.82
CA LEU A 345 -26.12 0.21 9.61
C LEU A 345 -24.89 0.73 8.88
N PRO A 346 -25.04 1.54 7.83
CA PRO A 346 -23.93 2.14 7.11
C PRO A 346 -23.32 3.28 7.93
N ILE A 347 -22.09 3.11 8.38
CA ILE A 347 -21.28 4.14 9.01
C ILE A 347 -20.26 4.66 7.99
N ALA A 348 -20.36 5.93 7.62
CA ALA A 348 -19.56 6.50 6.54
C ALA A 348 -19.51 5.59 5.28
N GLY A 349 -20.70 5.16 4.82
CA GLY A 349 -20.88 4.37 3.60
C GLY A 349 -20.56 2.87 3.70
N LYS A 350 -20.12 2.35 4.86
CA LYS A 350 -19.75 0.95 5.04
C LYS A 350 -20.47 0.34 6.24
N PRO A 351 -21.09 -0.87 6.13
CA PRO A 351 -21.76 -1.51 7.27
C PRO A 351 -20.85 -1.63 8.49
N LEU A 352 -21.41 -1.39 9.68
CA LEU A 352 -20.70 -1.48 10.96
C LEU A 352 -20.01 -2.83 11.14
N LEU A 353 -20.74 -3.94 10.87
CA LEU A 353 -20.19 -5.28 10.93
C LEU A 353 -18.99 -5.46 9.98
N ARG A 354 -19.06 -4.92 8.77
CA ARG A 354 -17.95 -5.02 7.82
C ARG A 354 -16.70 -4.31 8.33
N ARG A 355 -16.87 -3.18 9.02
CA ARG A 355 -15.75 -2.46 9.65
C ARG A 355 -15.09 -3.32 10.73
N LEU A 356 -15.90 -3.93 11.58
CA LEU A 356 -15.41 -4.80 12.66
C LEU A 356 -14.71 -6.05 12.09
N VAL A 357 -15.29 -6.69 11.07
CA VAL A 357 -14.67 -7.85 10.37
C VAL A 357 -13.34 -7.46 9.73
N ASP A 358 -13.24 -6.27 9.13
CA ASP A 358 -11.99 -5.80 8.55
C ASP A 358 -10.91 -5.57 9.61
N GLU A 359 -11.27 -5.12 10.83
CA GLU A 359 -10.31 -5.00 11.93
C GLU A 359 -9.78 -6.37 12.36
N PHE A 360 -10.63 -7.40 12.43
CA PHE A 360 -10.19 -8.77 12.69
C PHE A 360 -9.26 -9.29 11.59
N ASN A 361 -9.64 -9.07 10.33
CA ASN A 361 -8.83 -9.48 9.17
C ASN A 361 -7.44 -8.83 9.15
N ARG A 362 -7.34 -7.54 9.51
CA ARG A 362 -6.06 -6.82 9.64
C ARG A 362 -5.13 -7.44 10.68
N GLN A 363 -5.70 -8.09 11.70
CA GLN A 363 -4.96 -8.81 12.73
C GLN A 363 -4.86 -10.32 12.43
N SER A 364 -5.05 -10.73 11.17
CA SER A 364 -4.96 -12.11 10.68
C SER A 364 -5.98 -13.07 11.34
N ILE A 365 -7.10 -12.56 11.86
CA ILE A 365 -8.22 -13.34 12.34
C ILE A 365 -9.27 -13.42 11.24
N HIS A 366 -9.26 -14.51 10.47
CA HIS A 366 -10.15 -14.72 9.31
C HIS A 366 -11.32 -15.68 9.62
N ASP A 367 -11.22 -16.48 10.68
CA ASP A 367 -12.33 -17.35 11.14
C ASP A 367 -13.25 -16.56 12.06
N VAL A 368 -14.18 -15.81 11.46
CA VAL A 368 -15.12 -14.93 12.15
C VAL A 368 -16.52 -15.54 12.11
N THR A 369 -17.10 -15.83 13.29
CA THR A 369 -18.47 -16.27 13.46
C THR A 369 -19.31 -15.13 14.02
N VAL A 370 -20.42 -14.82 13.36
CA VAL A 370 -21.35 -13.78 13.78
C VAL A 370 -22.61 -14.45 14.32
N VAL A 371 -22.99 -14.14 15.53
CA VAL A 371 -24.26 -14.60 16.11
C VAL A 371 -25.34 -13.57 15.79
N ALA A 372 -26.18 -13.91 14.85
CA ALA A 372 -27.29 -13.08 14.39
C ALA A 372 -28.60 -13.41 15.13
N GLY A 373 -29.58 -12.51 15.03
CA GLY A 373 -30.93 -12.71 15.55
C GLY A 373 -31.94 -11.95 14.71
N TYR A 374 -32.20 -10.68 15.04
CA TYR A 374 -33.10 -9.83 14.28
C TYR A 374 -32.64 -9.64 12.83
N CYS A 375 -33.54 -9.91 11.86
CA CYS A 375 -33.25 -9.81 10.41
C CYS A 375 -31.91 -10.46 10.02
N ALA A 376 -31.63 -11.67 10.51
CA ALA A 376 -30.39 -12.37 10.24
C ALA A 376 -30.10 -12.54 8.73
N GLU A 377 -31.16 -12.66 7.92
CA GLU A 377 -31.11 -12.77 6.46
C GLU A 377 -30.60 -11.51 5.75
N ALA A 378 -30.61 -10.36 6.44
CA ALA A 378 -30.09 -9.11 5.92
C ALA A 378 -28.57 -8.95 6.13
N ILE A 379 -27.90 -9.91 6.76
CA ILE A 379 -26.45 -9.88 6.95
C ILE A 379 -25.79 -10.39 5.68
N ASP A 380 -25.29 -9.44 4.87
CA ASP A 380 -24.54 -9.69 3.64
C ASP A 380 -23.11 -9.16 3.79
N VAL A 381 -22.27 -9.95 4.46
CA VAL A 381 -20.85 -9.65 4.64
C VAL A 381 -20.04 -10.89 4.26
N ALA A 382 -19.17 -10.76 3.26
CA ALA A 382 -18.34 -11.87 2.81
C ALA A 382 -17.28 -12.26 3.84
N GLY A 383 -16.93 -13.56 3.90
CA GLY A 383 -15.85 -14.10 4.72
C GLY A 383 -16.22 -14.37 6.18
N ILE A 384 -17.50 -14.43 6.52
CA ILE A 384 -17.98 -14.76 7.87
C ILE A 384 -18.84 -16.04 7.88
N LYS A 385 -18.95 -16.64 9.06
CA LYS A 385 -19.95 -17.69 9.37
C LYS A 385 -21.07 -17.06 10.17
N VAL A 386 -22.31 -17.35 9.83
CA VAL A 386 -23.47 -16.83 10.56
C VAL A 386 -24.13 -17.97 11.34
N VAL A 387 -24.33 -17.77 12.64
CA VAL A 387 -25.10 -18.63 13.53
C VAL A 387 -26.28 -17.82 14.04
N VAL A 388 -27.47 -18.41 14.06
CA VAL A 388 -28.70 -17.67 14.42
C VAL A 388 -29.16 -18.06 15.83
N ASN A 389 -29.33 -17.06 16.70
CA ASN A 389 -30.12 -17.19 17.93
C ASN A 389 -31.58 -16.92 17.58
N ALA A 390 -32.37 -17.96 17.40
CA ALA A 390 -33.78 -17.87 17.02
C ALA A 390 -34.65 -17.20 18.09
N ASP A 391 -34.26 -17.28 19.37
CA ASP A 391 -34.98 -16.71 20.50
C ASP A 391 -34.38 -15.38 21.01
N TYR A 392 -33.69 -14.67 20.16
CA TYR A 392 -32.99 -13.42 20.48
C TYR A 392 -33.88 -12.37 21.17
N ALA A 393 -35.18 -12.36 20.87
CA ALA A 393 -36.12 -11.37 21.42
C ALA A 393 -36.42 -11.57 22.91
N HIS A 394 -36.18 -12.79 23.44
CA HIS A 394 -36.45 -13.15 24.83
C HIS A 394 -35.19 -13.56 25.60
N THR A 395 -34.02 -13.48 24.96
CA THR A 395 -32.77 -13.95 25.54
C THR A 395 -31.66 -12.88 25.51
N GLY A 396 -30.75 -12.93 26.48
CA GLY A 396 -29.61 -12.04 26.58
C GLY A 396 -28.40 -12.48 25.73
N GLU A 397 -27.31 -11.71 25.84
CA GLU A 397 -26.09 -11.93 25.06
C GLU A 397 -25.46 -13.29 25.36
N LEU A 398 -25.61 -13.81 26.60
CA LEU A 398 -25.03 -15.10 26.97
C LEU A 398 -25.69 -16.27 26.23
N SER A 399 -27.01 -16.18 25.97
CA SER A 399 -27.69 -17.14 25.11
C SER A 399 -27.20 -17.07 23.66
N SER A 400 -26.94 -15.90 23.17
CA SER A 400 -26.32 -15.71 21.85
C SER A 400 -24.91 -16.31 21.80
N LEU A 401 -24.08 -16.07 22.81
CA LEU A 401 -22.72 -16.65 22.88
C LEU A 401 -22.79 -18.19 22.91
N ALA A 402 -23.77 -18.75 23.61
CA ALA A 402 -23.98 -20.21 23.68
C ALA A 402 -24.30 -20.83 22.32
N CYS A 403 -24.97 -20.12 21.42
CA CYS A 403 -25.21 -20.59 20.05
C CYS A 403 -23.91 -20.76 19.24
N ALA A 404 -22.87 -20.02 19.58
CA ALA A 404 -21.56 -20.04 18.90
C ALA A 404 -20.51 -20.93 19.58
N GLU A 405 -20.88 -21.74 20.58
CA GLU A 405 -19.92 -22.60 21.35
C GLU A 405 -19.08 -23.49 20.43
N GLY A 406 -19.65 -24.00 19.34
CA GLY A 406 -18.93 -24.80 18.34
C GLY A 406 -17.84 -24.02 17.56
N ALA A 407 -17.85 -22.71 17.64
CA ALA A 407 -16.85 -21.85 17.00
C ALA A 407 -15.67 -21.52 17.93
N PHE A 408 -15.71 -21.92 19.22
CA PHE A 408 -14.63 -21.62 20.16
C PHE A 408 -13.34 -22.33 19.76
N GLY A 409 -12.26 -21.57 19.66
CA GLY A 409 -10.90 -22.04 19.33
C GLY A 409 -9.93 -21.89 20.50
N ASP A 410 -8.68 -22.26 20.27
CA ASP A 410 -7.63 -22.15 21.30
C ASP A 410 -7.19 -20.70 21.57
N ASP A 411 -7.44 -19.80 20.65
CA ASP A 411 -7.32 -18.34 20.79
C ASP A 411 -8.58 -17.72 20.21
N LEU A 412 -9.42 -17.15 21.05
CA LEU A 412 -10.75 -16.65 20.73
C LEU A 412 -10.89 -15.20 21.18
N VAL A 413 -11.42 -14.35 20.30
CA VAL A 413 -11.88 -13.00 20.67
C VAL A 413 -13.41 -12.97 20.60
N ILE A 414 -14.04 -12.58 21.69
CA ILE A 414 -15.48 -12.33 21.77
C ILE A 414 -15.67 -10.81 21.73
N ALA A 415 -16.54 -10.34 20.82
CA ALA A 415 -16.80 -8.92 20.64
C ALA A 415 -18.30 -8.65 20.54
N TYR A 416 -18.76 -7.52 21.06
CA TYR A 416 -20.07 -6.99 20.71
C TYR A 416 -20.07 -6.45 19.27
N GLY A 417 -21.20 -6.63 18.58
CA GLY A 417 -21.31 -6.31 17.15
C GLY A 417 -21.43 -4.82 16.84
N ASP A 418 -21.68 -4.00 17.85
CA ASP A 418 -21.89 -2.55 17.74
C ASP A 418 -20.65 -1.70 18.01
N LEU A 419 -19.49 -2.35 18.13
CA LEU A 419 -18.23 -1.70 18.45
C LEU A 419 -17.56 -1.10 17.21
N LEU A 420 -16.98 0.08 17.41
CA LEU A 420 -15.93 0.68 16.59
C LEU A 420 -14.75 1.00 17.48
N PHE A 421 -13.54 0.65 17.07
CA PHE A 421 -12.32 0.95 17.81
C PHE A 421 -11.15 1.16 16.85
N ARG A 422 -10.10 1.84 17.32
CA ARG A 422 -8.86 1.97 16.55
C ARG A 422 -8.09 0.64 16.55
N SER A 423 -7.44 0.30 15.44
CA SER A 423 -6.76 -0.99 15.21
C SER A 423 -5.79 -1.42 16.33
N TYR A 424 -5.14 -0.46 17.00
CA TYR A 424 -4.23 -0.76 18.10
C TYR A 424 -4.93 -1.45 19.28
N VAL A 425 -6.22 -1.20 19.53
CA VAL A 425 -6.96 -1.81 20.65
C VAL A 425 -7.01 -3.33 20.50
N LEU A 426 -7.33 -3.81 19.29
CA LEU A 426 -7.34 -5.25 19.02
C LEU A 426 -5.91 -5.83 18.99
N ARG A 427 -4.95 -5.12 18.41
CA ARG A 427 -3.54 -5.55 18.41
C ARG A 427 -3.02 -5.71 19.84
N ASP A 428 -3.20 -4.70 20.69
CA ASP A 428 -2.71 -4.73 22.07
C ASP A 428 -3.42 -5.80 22.91
N LEU A 429 -4.71 -6.09 22.61
CA LEU A 429 -5.42 -7.22 23.20
C LEU A 429 -4.79 -8.55 22.78
N LEU A 430 -4.45 -8.73 21.53
CA LEU A 430 -3.83 -9.96 21.00
C LEU A 430 -2.40 -10.14 21.50
N ASP A 431 -1.67 -9.05 21.76
CA ASP A 431 -0.31 -9.08 22.31
C ASP A 431 -0.31 -9.27 23.84
N SER A 432 -1.44 -9.03 24.50
CA SER A 432 -1.56 -9.16 25.96
C SER A 432 -1.35 -10.61 26.42
N SER A 433 -0.62 -10.78 27.50
CA SER A 433 -0.48 -12.07 28.20
C SER A 433 -1.68 -12.34 29.12
N GLY A 434 -2.12 -13.57 29.25
CA GLY A 434 -3.24 -14.00 30.11
C GLY A 434 -4.16 -14.98 29.42
N GLU A 435 -4.80 -15.85 30.18
CA GLU A 435 -5.79 -16.83 29.67
C GLU A 435 -7.11 -16.14 29.30
N LEU A 436 -7.48 -15.12 30.08
CA LEU A 436 -8.64 -14.26 29.89
C LEU A 436 -8.17 -12.82 29.99
N VAL A 437 -8.48 -11.99 28.98
CA VAL A 437 -8.12 -10.57 28.96
C VAL A 437 -9.34 -9.75 28.52
N ALA A 438 -9.80 -8.85 29.38
CA ALA A 438 -10.91 -7.94 29.13
C ALA A 438 -10.40 -6.53 28.86
N VAL A 439 -10.97 -5.85 27.86
CA VAL A 439 -10.64 -4.46 27.56
C VAL A 439 -11.52 -3.51 28.35
N VAL A 440 -10.91 -2.60 29.08
CA VAL A 440 -11.60 -1.62 29.92
C VAL A 440 -11.16 -0.20 29.54
N ASP A 441 -12.11 0.66 29.23
CA ASP A 441 -11.84 2.08 28.99
C ASP A 441 -11.81 2.85 30.32
N SER A 442 -10.66 3.42 30.65
CA SER A 442 -10.47 4.24 31.85
C SER A 442 -10.97 5.68 31.69
N ALA A 443 -11.28 6.13 30.47
CA ALA A 443 -11.88 7.43 30.20
C ALA A 443 -13.38 7.40 30.51
N LEU A 444 -13.75 7.64 31.77
CA LEU A 444 -15.16 7.79 32.15
C LEU A 444 -15.65 9.17 31.71
N PRO A 445 -16.58 9.27 30.75
CA PRO A 445 -17.12 10.57 30.33
C PRO A 445 -17.91 11.23 31.44
N GLY A 446 -17.77 12.55 31.57
CA GLY A 446 -18.47 13.35 32.59
C GLY A 446 -19.95 13.64 32.33
N GLY A 447 -20.58 12.95 31.34
CA GLY A 447 -21.98 13.16 30.92
C GLY A 447 -22.76 11.84 30.84
N PRO A 448 -24.08 11.92 30.60
CA PRO A 448 -24.92 10.74 30.40
C PRO A 448 -24.47 9.96 29.16
N LEU A 449 -24.25 8.66 29.33
CA LEU A 449 -23.96 7.73 28.25
C LEU A 449 -25.27 7.22 27.62
N SER A 450 -25.27 7.04 26.32
CA SER A 450 -26.30 6.28 25.62
C SER A 450 -26.22 4.80 25.99
N GLY A 451 -27.34 4.12 26.09
CA GLY A 451 -27.42 2.70 26.44
C GLY A 451 -27.15 2.41 27.93
N ASN A 452 -26.93 1.14 28.23
CA ASN A 452 -26.71 0.62 29.57
C ASN A 452 -25.25 0.16 29.73
N PRO A 453 -24.32 1.08 30.12
CA PRO A 453 -22.90 0.77 30.17
C PRO A 453 -22.57 -0.20 31.30
N ASP A 454 -21.67 -1.12 31.02
CA ASP A 454 -21.10 -2.05 31.98
C ASP A 454 -19.83 -1.47 32.61
N TYR A 455 -19.83 -1.24 33.91
CA TYR A 455 -18.71 -0.69 34.65
C TYR A 455 -17.81 -1.79 35.21
N ALA A 456 -16.52 -1.55 35.20
CA ALA A 456 -15.50 -2.46 35.71
C ALA A 456 -14.94 -1.98 37.05
N HIS A 457 -14.97 -2.87 38.04
CA HIS A 457 -14.19 -2.78 39.26
C HIS A 457 -12.96 -3.70 39.10
N CYS A 458 -11.77 -3.14 39.27
CA CYS A 458 -10.50 -3.80 39.04
C CYS A 458 -9.63 -3.76 40.32
N THR A 459 -8.55 -4.53 40.35
CA THR A 459 -7.60 -4.57 41.46
C THR A 459 -6.87 -3.21 41.67
N ALA A 460 -6.76 -2.41 40.61
CA ALA A 460 -6.23 -1.06 40.65
C ALA A 460 -6.83 -0.20 39.53
N PRO A 461 -6.95 1.12 39.69
CA PRO A 461 -7.29 2.02 38.57
C PRO A 461 -6.14 2.10 37.56
N ASP A 462 -6.45 2.63 36.38
CA ASP A 462 -5.46 2.97 35.37
C ASP A 462 -4.58 4.12 35.87
N ASP A 463 -3.29 3.87 36.04
CA ASP A 463 -2.31 4.89 36.46
C ASP A 463 -1.55 5.51 35.29
N ARG A 464 -1.93 5.12 34.05
CA ARG A 464 -1.28 5.53 32.80
C ARG A 464 0.24 5.26 32.76
N SER A 465 0.70 4.30 33.56
CA SER A 465 2.09 3.89 33.60
C SER A 465 2.46 3.11 32.36
N LEU A 466 3.62 3.46 31.75
CA LEU A 466 4.19 2.70 30.64
C LEU A 466 4.60 1.26 31.03
N PHE A 467 4.79 1.02 32.33
CA PHE A 467 5.06 -0.31 32.87
C PHE A 467 3.74 -0.92 33.35
N GLY A 468 3.09 -1.68 32.44
CA GLY A 468 1.78 -2.26 32.73
C GLY A 468 1.79 -3.07 34.04
N ARG A 469 0.94 -2.67 34.97
CA ARG A 469 0.66 -3.48 36.17
C ARG A 469 -0.18 -4.69 35.79
N ASP A 470 -0.04 -5.76 36.55
CA ASP A 470 -0.89 -6.94 36.40
C ASP A 470 -2.25 -6.67 37.09
N VAL A 471 -3.12 -5.92 36.39
CA VAL A 471 -4.45 -5.54 36.87
C VAL A 471 -5.46 -6.61 36.46
N HIS A 472 -6.33 -6.98 37.42
CA HIS A 472 -7.37 -7.98 37.21
C HIS A 472 -8.76 -7.41 37.48
N LEU A 473 -9.74 -7.93 36.76
CA LEU A 473 -11.15 -7.64 36.94
C LEU A 473 -11.65 -8.29 38.24
N LEU A 474 -12.31 -7.55 39.09
CA LEU A 474 -12.92 -8.02 40.32
C LEU A 474 -14.44 -8.15 40.19
N HIS A 475 -15.09 -7.27 39.42
CA HIS A 475 -16.52 -7.31 39.19
C HIS A 475 -16.90 -6.45 37.98
N VAL A 476 -17.94 -6.86 37.26
CA VAL A 476 -18.60 -6.06 36.23
C VAL A 476 -20.06 -5.85 36.66
N PHE A 477 -20.52 -4.61 36.60
CA PHE A 477 -21.88 -4.28 37.00
C PHE A 477 -22.52 -3.24 36.05
N SER A 478 -23.80 -3.40 35.79
CA SER A 478 -24.56 -2.49 34.95
C SER A 478 -25.06 -1.28 35.73
N ARG A 479 -25.34 -0.17 35.04
CA ARG A 479 -25.85 1.06 35.64
C ARG A 479 -27.18 0.80 36.37
N GLY A 480 -27.19 0.99 37.68
CA GLY A 480 -28.37 0.74 38.53
C GLY A 480 -28.14 -0.29 39.63
N GLU A 481 -27.15 -1.17 39.47
CA GLU A 481 -26.63 -1.97 40.56
C GLU A 481 -25.69 -1.09 41.42
N THR A 482 -26.26 -0.28 42.28
CA THR A 482 -25.50 0.62 43.18
C THR A 482 -24.84 -0.17 44.29
N GLY A 483 -23.74 -0.82 43.95
CA GLY A 483 -22.77 -1.31 44.92
C GLY A 483 -21.80 -0.20 45.30
N SER A 484 -21.25 -0.21 46.53
CA SER A 484 -20.22 0.71 47.03
C SER A 484 -18.82 0.46 46.36
N ALA A 485 -18.75 -0.33 45.30
CA ALA A 485 -17.51 -0.68 44.63
C ALA A 485 -16.99 0.45 43.75
N PRO A 486 -15.68 0.77 43.77
CA PRO A 486 -15.11 1.80 42.90
C PRO A 486 -15.29 1.43 41.42
N GLN A 487 -15.66 2.43 40.62
CA GLN A 487 -15.69 2.32 39.14
C GLN A 487 -14.31 2.73 38.61
N HIS A 488 -13.56 1.75 38.07
CA HIS A 488 -12.23 1.97 37.52
C HIS A 488 -12.22 2.18 36.01
N GLY A 489 -13.35 1.91 35.34
CA GLY A 489 -13.53 2.09 33.91
C GLY A 489 -14.82 1.46 33.41
N ARG A 490 -14.98 1.46 32.09
CA ARG A 490 -16.08 0.82 31.38
C ARG A 490 -15.56 -0.41 30.63
N TRP A 491 -16.15 -1.60 30.85
CA TRP A 491 -15.90 -2.73 29.99
C TRP A 491 -16.54 -2.49 28.62
N ILE A 492 -15.74 -2.63 27.53
CA ILE A 492 -16.20 -2.23 26.22
C ILE A 492 -16.86 -3.34 25.41
N GLY A 493 -17.02 -4.56 25.94
CA GLY A 493 -17.58 -5.69 25.20
C GLY A 493 -16.55 -6.45 24.36
N LEU A 494 -15.25 -6.34 24.70
CA LEU A 494 -14.17 -7.03 23.98
C LEU A 494 -13.38 -7.90 24.97
N LEU A 495 -13.36 -9.23 24.72
CA LEU A 495 -12.74 -10.23 25.56
C LEU A 495 -11.89 -11.18 24.72
N ARG A 496 -10.63 -11.40 25.11
CA ARG A 496 -9.80 -12.48 24.57
C ARG A 496 -9.77 -13.67 25.52
N VAL A 497 -9.88 -14.87 24.96
CA VAL A 497 -9.87 -16.14 25.67
C VAL A 497 -8.88 -17.08 24.98
N ARG A 498 -7.90 -17.64 25.72
CA ARG A 498 -6.93 -18.56 25.14
C ARG A 498 -6.51 -19.66 26.12
N GLY A 499 -5.92 -20.73 25.59
CA GLY A 499 -5.37 -21.81 26.38
C GLY A 499 -6.38 -22.41 27.38
N GLU A 500 -6.05 -22.46 28.67
CA GLU A 500 -6.93 -22.91 29.72
C GLU A 500 -8.21 -22.07 29.87
N GLY A 501 -8.14 -20.77 29.51
CA GLY A 501 -9.30 -19.90 29.54
C GLY A 501 -10.46 -20.37 28.68
N ARG A 502 -10.18 -21.06 27.57
CA ARG A 502 -11.22 -21.70 26.75
C ARG A 502 -12.00 -22.76 27.53
N ARG A 503 -11.29 -23.62 28.27
CA ARG A 503 -11.94 -24.66 29.10
C ARG A 503 -12.79 -24.00 30.17
N TRP A 504 -12.25 -23.02 30.89
CA TRP A 504 -12.98 -22.27 31.92
C TRP A 504 -14.23 -21.61 31.37
N LEU A 505 -14.14 -21.02 30.18
CA LEU A 505 -15.29 -20.40 29.49
C LEU A 505 -16.38 -21.44 29.20
N SER A 506 -16.01 -22.59 28.62
CA SER A 506 -16.98 -23.66 28.28
C SER A 506 -17.61 -24.27 29.54
N GLU A 507 -16.83 -24.52 30.61
CA GLU A 507 -17.31 -25.02 31.89
C GLU A 507 -18.31 -24.04 32.52
N ALA A 508 -17.93 -22.75 32.63
CA ALA A 508 -18.78 -21.72 33.19
C ALA A 508 -20.08 -21.51 32.40
N LEU A 509 -19.99 -21.56 31.07
CA LEU A 509 -21.16 -21.47 30.20
C LEU A 509 -22.10 -22.66 30.40
N GLY A 510 -21.55 -23.88 30.54
CA GLY A 510 -22.30 -25.10 30.85
C GLY A 510 -23.04 -25.03 32.20
N GLU A 511 -22.37 -24.51 33.24
CA GLU A 511 -22.97 -24.31 34.57
C GLU A 511 -24.09 -23.26 34.52
N LEU A 512 -23.86 -22.15 33.85
CA LEU A 512 -24.85 -21.07 33.72
C LEU A 512 -26.07 -21.52 32.90
N LYS A 513 -25.92 -22.33 31.87
CA LYS A 513 -27.01 -22.94 31.09
C LYS A 513 -27.98 -23.74 31.95
N ALA A 514 -27.54 -24.34 33.07
CA ALA A 514 -28.37 -25.09 33.97
C ALA A 514 -29.24 -24.21 34.89
N ARG A 515 -29.05 -22.91 34.93
CA ARG A 515 -29.80 -21.98 35.75
C ARG A 515 -31.13 -21.58 35.10
N ALA A 516 -32.15 -21.38 35.92
CA ALA A 516 -33.48 -20.98 35.46
C ALA A 516 -33.50 -19.56 34.85
N ASP A 517 -32.58 -18.69 35.27
CA ASP A 517 -32.43 -17.30 34.79
C ASP A 517 -31.50 -17.16 33.59
N PHE A 518 -30.89 -18.26 33.10
CA PHE A 518 -29.96 -18.27 31.97
C PHE A 518 -30.43 -17.43 30.76
N PRO A 519 -31.71 -17.47 30.34
CA PRO A 519 -32.16 -16.66 29.20
C PRO A 519 -31.99 -15.15 29.39
N ARG A 520 -31.82 -14.67 30.62
CA ARG A 520 -31.70 -13.24 30.95
C ARG A 520 -30.26 -12.80 31.19
N LEU A 521 -29.32 -13.75 31.24
CA LEU A 521 -27.92 -13.43 31.56
C LEU A 521 -27.20 -12.77 30.38
N GLY A 522 -26.34 -11.80 30.73
CA GLY A 522 -25.42 -11.14 29.82
C GLY A 522 -23.99 -11.70 29.92
N VAL A 523 -23.08 -11.21 29.11
CA VAL A 523 -21.65 -11.54 29.20
C VAL A 523 -21.04 -11.05 30.52
N PRO A 524 -21.44 -9.91 31.13
CA PRO A 524 -21.03 -9.54 32.48
C PRO A 524 -21.26 -10.62 33.54
N ASP A 525 -22.42 -11.32 33.48
CA ASP A 525 -22.72 -12.42 34.42
C ASP A 525 -21.73 -13.57 34.29
N LEU A 526 -21.34 -13.90 33.06
CA LEU A 526 -20.30 -14.91 32.81
C LEU A 526 -18.94 -14.49 33.39
N LEU A 527 -18.54 -13.22 33.18
CA LEU A 527 -17.30 -12.69 33.74
C LEU A 527 -17.32 -12.77 35.27
N ASN A 528 -18.42 -12.35 35.90
CA ASN A 528 -18.59 -12.38 37.33
C ASN A 528 -18.61 -13.83 37.87
N HIS A 529 -19.21 -14.76 37.14
CA HIS A 529 -19.20 -16.19 37.51
C HIS A 529 -17.77 -16.75 37.47
N LEU A 530 -17.00 -16.48 36.42
CA LEU A 530 -15.60 -16.88 36.31
C LEU A 530 -14.75 -16.29 37.45
N ILE A 531 -14.95 -15.03 37.80
CA ILE A 531 -14.28 -14.35 38.92
C ILE A 531 -14.65 -15.05 40.23
N GLY A 532 -15.94 -15.37 40.44
CA GLY A 532 -16.43 -16.12 41.61
C GLY A 532 -15.82 -17.50 41.76
N GLN A 533 -15.43 -18.14 40.65
CA GLN A 533 -14.67 -19.41 40.64
C GLN A 533 -13.16 -19.21 40.88
N GLY A 534 -12.70 -18.01 41.15
CA GLY A 534 -11.29 -17.67 41.37
C GLY A 534 -10.46 -17.58 40.08
N ARG A 535 -11.10 -17.49 38.89
CA ARG A 535 -10.40 -17.31 37.63
C ARG A 535 -9.97 -15.86 37.48
N ARG A 536 -8.70 -15.65 37.13
CA ARG A 536 -8.17 -14.30 36.93
C ARG A 536 -8.47 -13.82 35.51
N ILE A 537 -9.14 -12.68 35.38
CA ILE A 537 -9.37 -11.97 34.14
C ILE A 537 -8.48 -10.74 34.15
N ARG A 538 -7.46 -10.73 33.29
CA ARG A 538 -6.56 -9.61 33.16
C ARG A 538 -7.28 -8.44 32.52
N VAL A 539 -6.93 -7.21 32.91
CA VAL A 539 -7.48 -5.98 32.34
C VAL A 539 -6.44 -5.36 31.41
N LEU A 540 -6.86 -5.09 30.17
CA LEU A 540 -6.18 -4.17 29.27
C LEU A 540 -6.89 -2.83 29.36
N TYR A 541 -6.24 -1.84 29.96
CA TYR A 541 -6.77 -0.49 29.97
C TYR A 541 -6.52 0.21 28.63
N ILE A 542 -7.55 0.91 28.15
CA ILE A 542 -7.48 1.87 27.06
C ILE A 542 -8.00 3.21 27.56
N HIS A 543 -7.78 4.28 26.79
CA HIS A 543 -8.24 5.61 27.13
C HIS A 543 -8.96 6.25 25.94
N GLY A 544 -10.26 5.94 25.78
CA GLY A 544 -11.03 6.32 24.60
C GLY A 544 -10.63 5.49 23.35
N HIS A 545 -10.75 6.13 22.19
CA HIS A 545 -10.45 5.56 20.88
C HIS A 545 -11.34 4.37 20.47
N TRP A 546 -12.53 4.35 21.02
CA TRP A 546 -13.60 3.42 20.68
C TRP A 546 -14.96 4.08 20.89
N LEU A 547 -16.00 3.49 20.35
CA LEU A 547 -17.39 3.80 20.65
C LEU A 547 -18.30 2.61 20.32
N ASP A 548 -19.45 2.57 20.95
CA ASP A 548 -20.56 1.68 20.65
C ASP A 548 -21.71 2.47 20.01
N VAL A 549 -22.40 1.85 19.06
CA VAL A 549 -23.49 2.49 18.33
C VAL A 549 -24.83 2.02 18.90
N ASN A 550 -25.38 2.74 19.87
CA ASN A 550 -26.62 2.37 20.54
C ASN A 550 -27.80 3.29 20.23
N ALA A 551 -27.56 4.58 20.03
CA ALA A 551 -28.58 5.60 19.76
C ALA A 551 -28.31 6.37 18.46
N LEU A 552 -29.27 7.19 18.03
CA LEU A 552 -29.14 8.00 16.81
C LEU A 552 -27.92 8.94 16.84
N GLU A 553 -27.62 9.50 18.01
CA GLU A 553 -26.48 10.40 18.21
C GLU A 553 -25.13 9.68 18.01
N ASP A 554 -25.09 8.38 18.31
CA ASP A 554 -23.87 7.58 18.13
C ASP A 554 -23.57 7.32 16.66
N VAL A 555 -24.59 7.30 15.78
CA VAL A 555 -24.41 7.11 14.33
C VAL A 555 -23.60 8.25 13.71
N ASP A 556 -23.88 9.49 14.11
CA ASP A 556 -23.14 10.67 13.65
C ASP A 556 -21.69 10.64 14.18
N ARG A 557 -21.52 10.39 15.48
CA ARG A 557 -20.22 10.24 16.12
C ARG A 557 -19.39 9.12 15.48
N ALA A 558 -20.04 7.98 15.17
CA ALA A 558 -19.43 6.87 14.47
C ALA A 558 -18.97 7.25 13.06
N GLY A 559 -19.74 8.10 12.36
CA GLY A 559 -19.37 8.65 11.06
C GLY A 559 -18.06 9.44 11.12
N HIS A 560 -17.94 10.37 12.06
CA HIS A 560 -16.72 11.15 12.29
C HIS A 560 -15.54 10.27 12.72
N PHE A 561 -15.77 9.36 13.65
CA PHE A 561 -14.76 8.40 14.10
C PHE A 561 -14.19 7.57 12.94
N ALA A 562 -15.07 7.08 12.06
CA ALA A 562 -14.66 6.25 10.92
C ALA A 562 -13.87 7.02 9.84
N GLN A 563 -14.01 8.35 9.77
CA GLN A 563 -13.29 9.22 8.83
C GLN A 563 -11.96 9.76 9.39
N GLY A 564 -11.60 9.41 10.61
CA GLY A 564 -10.35 9.89 11.24
C GLY A 564 -10.43 11.30 11.82
N SER A 565 -11.62 11.91 11.87
CA SER A 565 -11.84 13.29 12.36
C SER A 565 -12.30 13.34 13.83
N GLY A 566 -12.10 12.26 14.60
CA GLY A 566 -12.53 12.16 15.99
C GLY A 566 -11.37 11.96 16.96
#